data_0ecb0cd0811d5fc67489a34141a4e346
#
_entry.id   0ecb0cd0811d5fc67489a34141a4e346
#
_cell.length_a   1.000
_cell.length_b   1.000
_cell.length_c   1.000
_cell.angle_alpha   90.00
_cell.angle_beta   90.00
_cell.angle_gamma   90.00
#
_symmetry.space_group_name_H-M   'P 1'
#
loop_
_entity.id
_entity.type
_entity.pdbx_description
1 polymer ?
#
loop_
_entity_poly.entity_id
_entity_poly.type
_entity_poly.pdbx_seq_one_letter_code
_entity_poly.pdbx_strand_id
1 'polypeptide(L)'
;DEQYAYGAGQNAQRAVVEVNQQLYHGHPDVVDADLADYFGTIPHAELIKSVARRTVDRRVLHLITMWLECSVEETDKQGRKTRTTAAKDKRCGIPQGSPISPLLSNLYMRRFILGWKKLGLDRRLGSQIVTYADDLVILCRRGKAEEALYWMRTLMESIKLTVNEDKTRVCKVPEGEFDF
;
A
#
# COMPACT_ATOMS: atom_id res chain seq x y z
N ASP A 1 -2.18 13.92 -4.51
CA ASP A 1 -1.51 12.92 -3.67
C ASP A 1 -2.47 11.75 -3.48
N GLU A 2 -2.00 10.56 -3.80
CA GLU A 2 -2.81 9.34 -3.89
C GLU A 2 -2.90 8.58 -2.56
N GLN A 3 -2.21 9.06 -1.51
CA GLN A 3 -2.14 8.40 -0.19
C GLN A 3 -2.90 9.21 0.85
N TYR A 4 -3.97 8.63 1.40
CA TYR A 4 -4.90 9.29 2.31
C TYR A 4 -4.77 8.85 3.77
N ALA A 5 -4.03 7.78 4.05
CA ALA A 5 -3.71 7.38 5.40
C ALA A 5 -2.43 8.05 5.91
N TYR A 6 -2.40 8.37 7.19
CA TYR A 6 -1.23 8.83 7.95
C TYR A 6 -0.55 10.13 7.45
N GLY A 7 -1.12 10.80 6.45
CA GLY A 7 -0.62 12.07 5.94
C GLY A 7 -1.21 13.28 6.69
N ALA A 8 -0.46 14.36 6.76
CA ALA A 8 -0.99 15.61 7.34
C ALA A 8 -2.20 16.11 6.54
N GLY A 9 -3.33 16.31 7.23
CA GLY A 9 -4.58 16.75 6.60
C GLY A 9 -5.28 15.69 5.75
N GLN A 10 -4.82 14.45 5.72
CA GLN A 10 -5.44 13.32 5.05
C GLN A 10 -6.20 12.44 6.05
N ASN A 11 -7.30 11.85 5.63
CA ASN A 11 -8.11 10.93 6.43
C ASN A 11 -9.01 10.07 5.53
N ALA A 12 -9.72 9.10 6.15
CA ALA A 12 -10.62 8.19 5.43
C ALA A 12 -11.76 8.94 4.70
N GLN A 13 -12.34 9.97 5.31
CA GLN A 13 -13.41 10.74 4.67
C GLN A 13 -12.93 11.40 3.38
N ARG A 14 -11.71 11.92 3.35
CA ARG A 14 -11.13 12.49 2.13
C ARG A 14 -10.89 11.44 1.06
N ALA A 15 -10.46 10.25 1.45
CA ALA A 15 -10.30 9.14 0.51
C ALA A 15 -11.64 8.78 -0.15
N VAL A 16 -12.70 8.63 0.66
CA VAL A 16 -14.06 8.35 0.16
C VAL A 16 -14.57 9.49 -0.74
N VAL A 17 -14.35 10.74 -0.37
CA VAL A 17 -14.73 11.90 -1.20
C VAL A 17 -14.00 11.86 -2.54
N GLU A 18 -12.70 11.57 -2.55
CA GLU A 18 -11.92 11.44 -3.80
C GLU A 18 -12.46 10.32 -4.69
N VAL A 19 -12.71 9.15 -4.13
CA VAL A 19 -13.30 8.02 -4.87
C VAL A 19 -14.62 8.43 -5.52
N ASN A 20 -15.53 9.06 -4.76
CA ASN A 20 -16.82 9.53 -5.28
C ASN A 20 -16.63 10.58 -6.39
N GLN A 21 -15.70 11.51 -6.23
CA GLN A 21 -15.41 12.52 -7.27
C GLN A 21 -14.91 11.86 -8.55
N GLN A 22 -14.04 10.86 -8.46
CA GLN A 22 -13.52 10.17 -9.63
C GLN A 22 -14.60 9.36 -10.34
N LEU A 23 -15.50 8.70 -9.62
CA LEU A 23 -16.69 8.05 -10.20
C LEU A 23 -17.56 9.05 -10.96
N TYR A 24 -17.83 10.21 -10.36
CA TYR A 24 -18.60 11.27 -10.99
C TYR A 24 -17.91 11.85 -12.25
N HIS A 25 -16.58 11.91 -12.26
CA HIS A 25 -15.80 12.39 -13.39
C HIS A 25 -15.58 11.35 -14.51
N GLY A 26 -16.30 10.23 -14.46
CA GLY A 26 -16.32 9.25 -15.55
C GLY A 26 -15.24 8.17 -15.48
N HIS A 27 -14.89 7.76 -14.26
CA HIS A 27 -14.03 6.59 -13.98
C HIS A 27 -14.85 5.48 -13.33
N PRO A 28 -15.83 4.86 -14.05
CA PRO A 28 -16.76 3.90 -13.46
C PRO A 28 -16.19 2.50 -13.26
N ASP A 29 -15.06 2.19 -13.88
CA ASP A 29 -14.41 0.89 -13.74
C ASP A 29 -13.44 0.95 -12.57
N VAL A 30 -13.62 0.10 -11.58
CA VAL A 30 -12.90 0.11 -10.32
C VAL A 30 -12.17 -1.21 -10.12
N VAL A 31 -10.88 -1.14 -9.84
CA VAL A 31 -10.11 -2.25 -9.28
C VAL A 31 -10.01 -2.02 -7.78
N ASP A 32 -10.68 -2.84 -7.01
CA ASP A 32 -10.63 -2.90 -5.56
C ASP A 32 -9.64 -4.00 -5.18
N ALA A 33 -8.52 -3.64 -4.58
CA ALA A 33 -7.42 -4.55 -4.32
C ALA A 33 -7.00 -4.56 -2.85
N ASP A 34 -6.92 -5.76 -2.31
CA ASP A 34 -6.41 -6.04 -0.98
C ASP A 34 -4.98 -6.63 -1.08
N LEU A 35 -4.10 -6.25 -0.18
CA LEU A 35 -2.74 -6.78 -0.14
C LEU A 35 -2.61 -7.82 0.98
N ALA A 36 -2.10 -9.00 0.62
CA ALA A 36 -1.89 -10.07 1.58
C ALA A 36 -0.78 -9.69 2.57
N ASP A 37 -1.14 -9.56 3.85
CA ASP A 37 -0.21 -9.23 4.94
C ASP A 37 0.75 -8.09 4.58
N TYR A 38 0.20 -6.96 4.15
CA TYR A 38 1.00 -5.83 3.64
C TYR A 38 2.15 -5.45 4.57
N PHE A 39 1.85 -5.23 5.86
CA PHE A 39 2.86 -4.82 6.84
C PHE A 39 3.90 -5.91 7.11
N GLY A 40 3.50 -7.19 7.11
CA GLY A 40 4.38 -8.31 7.40
C GLY A 40 5.30 -8.72 6.25
N THR A 41 4.99 -8.29 5.03
CA THR A 41 5.70 -8.72 3.81
C THR A 41 6.67 -7.69 3.23
N ILE A 42 6.65 -6.43 3.69
CA ILE A 42 7.55 -5.37 3.19
C ILE A 42 9.02 -5.77 3.40
N PRO A 43 9.82 -5.93 2.32
CA PRO A 43 11.22 -6.32 2.45
C PRO A 43 12.09 -5.18 3.01
N HIS A 44 12.86 -5.46 4.08
CA HIS A 44 13.68 -4.45 4.75
C HIS A 44 14.69 -3.78 3.81
N ALA A 45 15.38 -4.56 2.98
CA ALA A 45 16.39 -4.01 2.05
C ALA A 45 15.79 -3.00 1.06
N GLU A 46 14.61 -3.30 0.52
CA GLU A 46 13.93 -2.43 -0.43
C GLU A 46 13.32 -1.20 0.25
N LEU A 47 12.82 -1.37 1.48
CA LEU A 47 12.32 -0.28 2.30
C LEU A 47 13.46 0.70 2.64
N ILE A 48 14.60 0.19 3.13
CA ILE A 48 15.77 1.03 3.45
C ILE A 48 16.28 1.78 2.21
N LYS A 49 16.27 1.17 1.02
CA LYS A 49 16.57 1.89 -0.23
C LYS A 49 15.60 3.06 -0.48
N SER A 50 14.33 2.88 -0.13
CA SER A 50 13.31 3.94 -0.27
C SER A 50 13.53 5.07 0.73
N VAL A 51 13.92 4.74 1.96
CA VAL A 51 14.30 5.72 3.00
C VAL A 51 15.55 6.48 2.59
N ALA A 52 16.58 5.79 2.09
CA ALA A 52 17.86 6.39 1.68
C ALA A 52 17.73 7.42 0.53
N ARG A 53 16.62 7.39 -0.21
CA ARG A 53 16.30 8.44 -1.19
C ARG A 53 15.80 9.73 -0.53
N ARG A 54 15.46 9.71 0.76
CA ARG A 54 14.92 10.84 1.51
C ARG A 54 15.89 11.40 2.54
N THR A 55 16.78 10.56 3.04
CA THR A 55 17.82 10.95 3.97
C THR A 55 19.12 10.23 3.64
N VAL A 56 20.23 10.99 3.69
CA VAL A 56 21.58 10.46 3.50
C VAL A 56 22.29 10.20 4.84
N ASP A 57 21.63 10.54 5.96
CA ASP A 57 22.19 10.34 7.28
C ASP A 57 22.24 8.85 7.63
N ARG A 58 23.45 8.31 7.67
CA ARG A 58 23.69 6.90 7.98
C ARG A 58 23.21 6.50 9.38
N ARG A 59 23.18 7.44 10.34
CA ARG A 59 22.74 7.18 11.72
C ARG A 59 21.22 6.96 11.72
N VAL A 60 20.47 7.77 10.97
CA VAL A 60 19.03 7.60 10.81
C VAL A 60 18.72 6.29 10.09
N LEU A 61 19.42 5.95 9.01
CA LEU A 61 19.24 4.68 8.31
C LEU A 61 19.53 3.48 9.21
N HIS A 62 20.60 3.55 10.01
CA HIS A 62 20.95 2.50 10.96
C HIS A 62 19.89 2.36 12.05
N LEU A 63 19.40 3.46 12.59
CA LEU A 63 18.35 3.46 13.62
C LEU A 63 17.05 2.80 13.11
N ILE A 64 16.63 3.13 11.88
CA ILE A 64 15.46 2.51 11.25
C ILE A 64 15.70 1.01 11.05
N THR A 65 16.89 0.61 10.60
CA THR A 65 17.23 -0.82 10.46
C THR A 65 17.12 -1.54 11.80
N MET A 66 17.65 -0.96 12.88
CA MET A 66 17.52 -1.53 14.23
C MET A 66 16.06 -1.69 14.65
N TRP A 67 15.18 -0.75 14.33
CA TRP A 67 13.75 -0.85 14.63
C TRP A 67 13.06 -1.97 13.84
N LEU A 68 13.42 -2.12 12.57
CA LEU A 68 12.88 -3.21 11.73
C LEU A 68 13.32 -4.60 12.22
N GLU A 69 14.50 -4.68 12.82
CA GLU A 69 15.09 -5.92 13.34
C GLU A 69 14.81 -6.16 14.84
N CYS A 70 14.12 -5.23 15.51
CA CYS A 70 13.82 -5.42 16.91
C CYS A 70 12.81 -6.57 17.11
N SER A 71 12.95 -7.27 18.24
CA SER A 71 11.96 -8.28 18.60
C SER A 71 10.65 -7.62 19.01
N VAL A 72 9.55 -8.20 18.56
CA VAL A 72 8.19 -7.74 18.86
C VAL A 72 7.60 -8.65 19.95
N GLU A 73 6.96 -8.06 20.97
CA GLU A 73 6.20 -8.78 21.96
C GLU A 73 4.72 -8.75 21.55
N GLU A 74 4.17 -9.91 21.28
CA GLU A 74 2.76 -10.09 20.97
C GLU A 74 2.04 -10.64 22.21
N THR A 75 0.88 -10.09 22.52
CA THR A 75 0.03 -10.58 23.59
C THR A 75 -1.20 -11.21 22.99
N ASP A 76 -1.41 -12.50 23.25
CA ASP A 76 -2.59 -13.22 22.77
C ASP A 76 -3.87 -12.80 23.52
N LYS A 77 -5.03 -13.28 23.06
CA LYS A 77 -6.32 -12.99 23.69
C LYS A 77 -6.45 -13.52 25.12
N GLN A 78 -5.55 -14.40 25.55
CA GLN A 78 -5.47 -14.96 26.89
C GLN A 78 -4.43 -14.24 27.78
N GLY A 79 -3.82 -13.14 27.26
CA GLY A 79 -2.83 -12.36 28.01
C GLY A 79 -1.43 -12.97 28.02
N ARG A 80 -1.15 -14.03 27.25
CA ARG A 80 0.18 -14.64 27.15
C ARG A 80 1.05 -13.78 26.22
N LYS A 81 2.24 -13.49 26.68
CA LYS A 81 3.23 -12.72 25.93
C LYS A 81 4.18 -13.64 25.20
N THR A 82 4.27 -13.48 23.90
CA THR A 82 5.22 -14.20 23.04
C THR A 82 6.14 -13.20 22.38
N ARG A 83 7.44 -13.43 22.48
CA ARG A 83 8.43 -12.57 21.83
C ARG A 83 8.90 -13.23 20.53
N THR A 84 8.76 -12.51 19.41
CA THR A 84 9.15 -13.00 18.08
C THR A 84 10.27 -12.17 17.47
N THR A 85 11.18 -12.84 16.75
CA THR A 85 12.23 -12.24 15.90
C THR A 85 11.95 -12.46 14.42
N ALA A 86 10.74 -12.89 14.08
CA ALA A 86 10.38 -13.30 12.72
C ALA A 86 10.70 -12.23 11.66
N ALA A 87 10.49 -10.95 11.96
CA ALA A 87 10.81 -9.85 11.04
C ALA A 87 12.32 -9.76 10.75
N LYS A 88 13.17 -9.93 11.77
CA LYS A 88 14.63 -9.98 11.63
C LYS A 88 15.07 -11.20 10.82
N ASP A 89 14.55 -12.37 11.14
CA ASP A 89 14.97 -13.63 10.54
C ASP A 89 14.59 -13.72 9.07
N LYS A 90 13.38 -13.25 8.73
CA LYS A 90 12.87 -13.18 7.36
C LYS A 90 13.36 -11.94 6.59
N ARG A 91 13.92 -10.96 7.28
CA ARG A 91 14.31 -9.64 6.75
C ARG A 91 13.15 -8.92 6.01
N CYS A 92 11.95 -9.08 6.53
CA CYS A 92 10.75 -8.43 6.05
C CYS A 92 9.79 -8.16 7.20
N GLY A 93 8.87 -7.25 6.94
CA GLY A 93 7.83 -6.83 7.88
C GLY A 93 8.19 -5.56 8.65
N ILE A 94 7.14 -4.81 8.94
CA ILE A 94 7.19 -3.59 9.76
C ILE A 94 6.37 -3.87 11.02
N PRO A 95 6.90 -3.60 12.22
CA PRO A 95 6.18 -3.85 13.47
C PRO A 95 4.86 -3.08 13.52
N GLN A 96 3.75 -3.78 13.64
CA GLN A 96 2.44 -3.15 13.83
C GLN A 96 2.37 -2.49 15.20
N GLY A 97 1.75 -1.30 15.29
CA GLY A 97 1.68 -0.51 16.52
C GLY A 97 2.89 0.38 16.79
N SER A 98 3.96 0.30 16.03
CA SER A 98 5.08 1.25 16.12
C SER A 98 4.71 2.60 15.51
N PRO A 99 5.03 3.74 16.14
CA PRO A 99 4.71 5.07 15.62
C PRO A 99 5.30 5.40 14.25
N ILE A 100 6.38 4.73 13.86
CA ILE A 100 7.05 4.96 12.56
C ILE A 100 6.50 4.07 11.44
N SER A 101 5.82 2.98 11.78
CA SER A 101 5.34 2.00 10.78
C SER A 101 4.39 2.60 9.75
N PRO A 102 3.45 3.49 10.09
CA PRO A 102 2.62 4.19 9.12
C PRO A 102 3.42 4.99 8.08
N LEU A 103 4.46 5.69 8.53
CA LEU A 103 5.33 6.45 7.62
C LEU A 103 6.11 5.52 6.69
N LEU A 104 6.64 4.43 7.21
CA LEU A 104 7.43 3.47 6.44
C LEU A 104 6.56 2.72 5.41
N SER A 105 5.34 2.34 5.78
CA SER A 105 4.39 1.71 4.87
C SER A 105 4.01 2.65 3.72
N ASN A 106 3.63 3.87 4.00
CA ASN A 106 3.36 4.87 2.96
C ASN A 106 4.56 5.12 2.05
N LEU A 107 5.76 5.18 2.62
CA LEU A 107 6.98 5.36 1.84
C LEU A 107 7.24 4.17 0.91
N TYR A 108 6.87 2.95 1.33
CA TYR A 108 6.99 1.77 0.49
C TYR A 108 5.92 1.72 -0.60
N MET A 109 4.64 1.95 -0.27
CA MET A 109 3.54 2.02 -1.24
C MET A 109 3.78 3.08 -2.32
N ARG A 110 4.47 4.16 -1.99
CA ARG A 110 4.85 5.18 -2.97
C ARG A 110 5.66 4.60 -4.14
N ARG A 111 6.36 3.47 -3.99
CA ARG A 111 7.06 2.80 -5.10
C ARG A 111 6.08 2.33 -6.17
N PHE A 112 4.96 1.76 -5.76
CA PHE A 112 3.88 1.36 -6.65
C PHE A 112 3.34 2.58 -7.42
N ILE A 113 2.96 3.63 -6.70
CA ILE A 113 2.39 4.85 -7.28
C ILE A 113 3.37 5.49 -8.29
N LEU A 114 4.64 5.60 -7.93
CA LEU A 114 5.66 6.13 -8.83
C LEU A 114 5.93 5.22 -10.04
N GLY A 115 5.88 3.91 -9.86
CA GLY A 115 5.96 2.93 -10.94
C GLY A 115 4.81 3.09 -11.94
N TRP A 116 3.59 3.23 -11.43
CA TRP A 116 2.39 3.47 -12.22
C TRP A 116 2.51 4.72 -13.09
N LYS A 117 2.90 5.83 -12.49
CA LYS A 117 3.11 7.11 -13.18
C LYS A 117 4.28 7.04 -14.18
N LYS A 118 5.37 6.36 -13.82
CA LYS A 118 6.53 6.20 -14.71
C LYS A 118 6.20 5.42 -15.98
N LEU A 119 5.31 4.44 -15.89
CA LEU A 119 4.79 3.68 -17.04
C LEU A 119 3.70 4.44 -17.81
N GLY A 120 3.30 5.61 -17.36
CA GLY A 120 2.25 6.43 -17.99
C GLY A 120 0.86 5.79 -17.92
N LEU A 121 0.63 4.88 -16.95
CA LEU A 121 -0.63 4.15 -16.81
C LEU A 121 -1.78 5.07 -16.37
N ASP A 122 -1.47 6.10 -15.59
CA ASP A 122 -2.40 7.16 -15.24
C ASP A 122 -3.04 7.80 -16.48
N ARG A 123 -2.24 8.11 -17.49
CA ARG A 123 -2.71 8.72 -18.75
C ARG A 123 -3.30 7.68 -19.69
N ARG A 124 -2.63 6.53 -19.87
CA ARG A 124 -3.04 5.49 -20.81
C ARG A 124 -4.38 4.86 -20.47
N LEU A 125 -4.62 4.63 -19.18
CA LEU A 125 -5.86 4.04 -18.68
C LEU A 125 -6.87 5.10 -18.24
N GLY A 126 -6.45 6.39 -18.21
CA GLY A 126 -7.20 7.45 -17.59
C GLY A 126 -7.53 7.06 -16.16
N SER A 127 -6.53 6.65 -15.39
CA SER A 127 -6.76 6.05 -14.08
C SER A 127 -6.29 6.96 -12.95
N GLN A 128 -6.99 6.85 -11.82
CA GLN A 128 -6.65 7.48 -10.55
C GLN A 128 -6.45 6.41 -9.48
N ILE A 129 -5.41 6.57 -8.69
CA ILE A 129 -5.10 5.68 -7.57
C ILE A 129 -5.52 6.37 -6.28
N VAL A 130 -6.21 5.67 -5.41
CA VAL A 130 -6.51 6.07 -4.05
C VAL A 130 -6.07 4.96 -3.11
N THR A 131 -5.21 5.29 -2.13
CA THR A 131 -4.79 4.32 -1.11
C THR A 131 -5.11 4.84 0.28
N TYR A 132 -5.53 3.93 1.15
CA TYR A 132 -5.71 4.17 2.57
C TYR A 132 -5.13 3.01 3.36
N ALA A 133 -3.94 3.20 3.95
CA ALA A 133 -3.14 2.14 4.57
C ALA A 133 -2.83 0.98 3.60
N ASP A 134 -3.43 -0.17 3.79
CA ASP A 134 -3.34 -1.38 2.96
C ASP A 134 -4.43 -1.47 1.88
N ASP A 135 -5.48 -0.67 1.99
CA ASP A 135 -6.52 -0.59 0.97
C ASP A 135 -6.04 0.19 -0.26
N LEU A 136 -6.31 -0.38 -1.43
CA LEU A 136 -5.93 0.18 -2.73
C LEU A 136 -7.10 0.13 -3.70
N VAL A 137 -7.50 1.29 -4.18
CA VAL A 137 -8.51 1.41 -5.25
C VAL A 137 -7.88 2.10 -6.47
N ILE A 138 -8.13 1.54 -7.65
CA ILE A 138 -7.76 2.14 -8.92
C ILE A 138 -9.03 2.37 -9.74
N LEU A 139 -9.37 3.63 -9.94
CA LEU A 139 -10.53 4.03 -10.73
C LEU A 139 -10.09 4.33 -12.16
N CYS A 140 -10.75 3.74 -13.14
CA CYS A 140 -10.36 3.80 -14.55
C CYS A 140 -11.52 4.24 -15.42
N ARG A 141 -11.19 4.70 -16.63
CA ARG A 141 -12.17 4.89 -17.69
C ARG A 141 -12.79 3.54 -18.08
N ARG A 142 -14.02 3.61 -18.57
CA ARG A 142 -14.79 2.42 -18.99
C ARG A 142 -13.99 1.48 -19.91
N GLY A 143 -13.99 0.19 -19.61
CA GLY A 143 -13.29 -0.85 -20.35
C GLY A 143 -11.81 -0.97 -20.04
N LYS A 144 -11.30 -0.31 -18.98
CA LYS A 144 -9.87 -0.30 -18.63
C LYS A 144 -9.51 -1.04 -17.35
N ALA A 145 -10.48 -1.54 -16.60
CA ALA A 145 -10.23 -2.19 -15.31
C ALA A 145 -9.37 -3.46 -15.42
N GLU A 146 -9.61 -4.32 -16.41
CA GLU A 146 -8.83 -5.56 -16.57
C GLU A 146 -7.37 -5.26 -16.89
N GLU A 147 -7.12 -4.27 -17.74
CA GLU A 147 -5.76 -3.82 -18.05
C GLU A 147 -5.10 -3.19 -16.81
N ALA A 148 -5.85 -2.44 -16.01
CA ALA A 148 -5.38 -1.87 -14.76
C ALA A 148 -5.04 -2.95 -13.73
N LEU A 149 -5.89 -3.97 -13.59
CA LEU A 149 -5.66 -5.12 -12.71
C LEU A 149 -4.36 -5.87 -13.10
N TYR A 150 -4.15 -6.12 -14.39
CA TYR A 150 -2.93 -6.76 -14.89
C TYR A 150 -1.67 -5.96 -14.50
N TRP A 151 -1.67 -4.66 -14.75
CA TRP A 151 -0.52 -3.81 -14.43
C TRP A 151 -0.32 -3.64 -12.92
N MET A 152 -1.40 -3.58 -12.16
CA MET A 152 -1.34 -3.54 -10.70
C MET A 152 -0.62 -4.79 -10.15
N ARG A 153 -1.03 -5.99 -10.58
CA ARG A 153 -0.36 -7.24 -10.19
C ARG A 153 1.13 -7.24 -10.56
N THR A 154 1.43 -6.88 -11.81
CA THR A 154 2.82 -6.82 -12.31
C THR A 154 3.69 -5.88 -11.48
N LEU A 155 3.19 -4.70 -11.14
CA LEU A 155 3.92 -3.74 -10.33
C LEU A 155 4.07 -4.19 -8.88
N MET A 156 3.01 -4.77 -8.27
CA MET A 156 3.07 -5.30 -6.90
C MET A 156 4.11 -6.42 -6.80
N GLU A 157 4.11 -7.36 -7.73
CA GLU A 157 5.12 -8.41 -7.81
C GLU A 157 6.54 -7.82 -7.94
N SER A 158 6.73 -6.82 -8.77
CA SER A 158 8.03 -6.15 -8.97
C SER A 158 8.59 -5.50 -7.71
N ILE A 159 7.72 -5.09 -6.81
CA ILE A 159 8.07 -4.54 -5.49
C ILE A 159 7.91 -5.57 -4.36
N LYS A 160 7.73 -6.85 -4.70
CA LYS A 160 7.66 -7.98 -3.77
C LYS A 160 6.48 -7.89 -2.77
N LEU A 161 5.38 -7.35 -3.21
CA LEU A 161 4.10 -7.39 -2.50
C LEU A 161 3.18 -8.40 -3.14
N THR A 162 2.39 -9.09 -2.33
CA THR A 162 1.44 -10.10 -2.79
C THR A 162 0.03 -9.54 -2.75
N VAL A 163 -0.69 -9.67 -3.87
CA VAL A 163 -2.10 -9.32 -3.95
C VAL A 163 -2.93 -10.47 -3.38
N ASN A 164 -3.94 -10.16 -2.59
CA ASN A 164 -4.91 -11.13 -2.11
C ASN A 164 -5.96 -11.34 -3.21
N GLU A 165 -5.81 -12.42 -3.96
CA GLU A 165 -6.68 -12.70 -5.12
C GLU A 165 -8.13 -13.00 -4.72
N ASP A 166 -8.37 -13.53 -3.53
CA ASP A 166 -9.73 -13.85 -3.06
C ASP A 166 -10.55 -12.60 -2.71
N LYS A 167 -9.86 -11.51 -2.37
CA LYS A 167 -10.49 -10.24 -2.01
C LYS A 167 -10.38 -9.18 -3.11
N THR A 168 -9.46 -9.36 -4.05
CA THR A 168 -9.27 -8.40 -5.15
C THR A 168 -10.32 -8.62 -6.23
N ARG A 169 -11.02 -7.57 -6.60
CA ARG A 169 -12.12 -7.64 -7.56
C ARG A 169 -12.16 -6.45 -8.50
N VAL A 170 -12.76 -6.65 -9.66
CA VAL A 170 -13.11 -5.59 -10.60
C VAL A 170 -14.60 -5.31 -10.49
N CYS A 171 -14.95 -4.06 -10.25
CA CYS A 171 -16.31 -3.59 -10.16
C CYS A 171 -16.60 -2.55 -11.23
N LYS A 172 -17.84 -2.50 -11.73
CA LYS A 172 -18.32 -1.49 -12.64
C LYS A 172 -19.48 -0.75 -12.00
N VAL A 173 -19.31 0.51 -11.72
CA VAL A 173 -20.34 1.35 -11.11
C VAL A 173 -21.21 1.96 -12.21
N PRO A 174 -22.57 1.95 -12.09
CA PRO A 174 -23.36 1.57 -10.92
C PRO A 174 -23.79 0.09 -10.85
N GLU A 175 -23.30 -0.77 -11.72
CA GLU A 175 -23.77 -2.17 -11.84
C GLU A 175 -23.22 -3.08 -10.73
N GLY A 176 -22.12 -2.69 -10.07
CA GLY A 176 -21.47 -3.42 -8.99
C GLY A 176 -21.15 -2.54 -7.78
N GLU A 177 -20.89 -3.18 -6.65
CA GLU A 177 -20.51 -2.55 -5.39
C GLU A 177 -19.07 -2.93 -5.03
N PHE A 178 -18.38 -2.05 -4.35
CA PHE A 178 -17.07 -2.29 -3.74
C PHE A 178 -16.99 -1.62 -2.38
N ASP A 179 -16.15 -2.12 -1.52
CA ASP A 179 -15.94 -1.60 -0.16
C ASP A 179 -14.63 -0.80 -0.12
N PHE A 180 -14.72 0.46 0.36
CA PHE A 180 -13.53 1.31 0.51
C PHE A 180 -13.67 2.27 1.70
#